data_743ea89041b8065bf06f4c1a44bd69d2
#
_entry.id   743ea89041b8065bf06f4c1a44bd69d2
#
_cell.length_a   1.000
_cell.length_b   1.000
_cell.length_c   1.000
_cell.angle_alpha   90.00
_cell.angle_beta   90.00
_cell.angle_gamma   90.00
#
_symmetry.space_group_name_H-M   'P 1'
#
loop_
_entity.id
_entity.type
_entity.pdbx_description
1 polymer ?
#
loop_
_entity_poly.entity_id
_entity_poly.type
_entity_poly.pdbx_seq_one_letter_code
_entity_poly.pdbx_strand_id
1 'polypeptide(L)'
;MANWKLFIARRIYRSNDGKKEVSKPAMRIAISGIAVGLAVMIVSVSVVLGFKHQVRDKVVGLGSDIILSGIEGTQLYQMSPVVCGDSLMHVLKDVPLVSHVQRYSTKPGMIMTSDNFQGMVLKGIAGEYDVSFLQEHLQEGEIPSFSDSVASNQALVSRTIADKLSLKVGD
;
A
#
# COMPACT_ATOMS: atom_id res chain seq x y z
N MET A 1 31.92 32.98 13.85
CA MET A 1 32.28 33.58 12.53
C MET A 1 31.02 34.23 11.98
N ALA A 2 31.00 35.58 11.94
CA ALA A 2 29.84 36.31 11.45
C ALA A 2 29.62 35.97 9.98
N ASN A 3 28.36 35.62 9.62
CA ASN A 3 27.97 35.28 8.26
C ASN A 3 28.03 36.51 7.35
N TRP A 4 29.25 36.86 6.91
CA TRP A 4 29.51 38.00 6.03
C TRP A 4 28.66 37.93 4.74
N LYS A 5 28.33 36.76 4.28
CA LYS A 5 27.42 36.53 3.12
C LYS A 5 26.02 37.09 3.40
N LEU A 6 25.50 36.85 4.60
CA LEU A 6 24.20 37.35 5.05
C LEU A 6 24.21 38.87 5.25
N PHE A 7 25.35 39.42 5.73
CA PHE A 7 25.55 40.87 5.88
C PHE A 7 25.56 41.59 4.53
N ILE A 8 26.28 41.05 3.55
CA ILE A 8 26.31 41.60 2.18
C ILE A 8 24.94 41.51 1.52
N ALA A 9 24.29 40.37 1.60
CA ALA A 9 22.94 40.19 1.03
C ALA A 9 21.93 41.19 1.62
N ARG A 10 21.97 41.39 2.95
CA ARG A 10 21.11 42.37 3.64
C ARG A 10 21.44 43.81 3.28
N ARG A 11 22.72 44.13 3.04
CA ARG A 11 23.17 45.46 2.62
C ARG A 11 22.71 45.77 1.20
N ILE A 12 22.84 44.83 0.25
CA ILE A 12 22.36 44.97 -1.13
C ILE A 12 20.84 45.13 -1.16
N TYR A 13 20.11 44.36 -0.37
CA TYR A 13 18.66 44.46 -0.28
C TYR A 13 18.18 45.78 0.32
N ARG A 14 18.94 46.38 1.26
CA ARG A 14 18.59 47.59 2.01
C ARG A 14 19.21 48.88 1.44
N SER A 15 20.14 48.76 0.47
CA SER A 15 20.76 49.90 -0.19
C SER A 15 19.72 50.69 -0.98
N ASN A 16 19.49 51.93 -0.53
CA ASN A 16 18.49 52.85 -1.04
C ASN A 16 19.14 53.91 -1.91
N ASP A 17 20.12 53.54 -2.77
CA ASP A 17 20.72 54.46 -3.72
C ASP A 17 19.74 54.78 -4.86
N GLY A 18 19.32 56.05 -4.89
CA GLY A 18 18.24 56.63 -5.67
C GLY A 18 18.38 56.63 -7.21
N LYS A 19 19.05 55.65 -7.79
CA LYS A 19 19.23 55.53 -9.24
C LYS A 19 19.06 54.09 -9.72
N LYS A 20 17.92 53.44 -9.48
CA LYS A 20 17.36 52.34 -10.28
C LYS A 20 16.15 51.73 -9.56
N GLU A 21 14.99 52.34 -9.63
CA GLU A 21 13.72 51.80 -9.12
C GLU A 21 13.28 50.49 -9.82
N VAL A 22 13.87 50.19 -10.97
CA VAL A 22 13.52 49.00 -11.76
C VAL A 22 14.11 47.70 -11.21
N SER A 23 15.21 47.78 -10.43
CA SER A 23 15.90 46.58 -9.94
C SER A 23 15.19 45.89 -8.77
N LYS A 24 14.52 46.62 -7.90
CA LYS A 24 13.82 46.06 -6.70
C LYS A 24 12.62 45.19 -7.04
N PRO A 25 11.69 45.62 -7.93
CA PRO A 25 10.57 44.74 -8.32
C PRO A 25 11.04 43.53 -9.12
N ALA A 26 12.03 43.67 -10.00
CA ALA A 26 12.57 42.55 -10.75
C ALA A 26 13.21 41.48 -9.83
N MET A 27 13.94 41.88 -8.81
CA MET A 27 14.53 40.96 -7.83
C MET A 27 13.46 40.26 -7.00
N ARG A 28 12.37 40.93 -6.61
CA ARG A 28 11.26 40.30 -5.89
C ARG A 28 10.56 39.24 -6.76
N ILE A 29 10.31 39.53 -8.02
CA ILE A 29 9.73 38.58 -8.98
C ILE A 29 10.64 37.38 -9.16
N ALA A 30 11.95 37.57 -9.29
CA ALA A 30 12.91 36.47 -9.41
C ALA A 30 12.93 35.59 -8.17
N ILE A 31 12.97 36.19 -6.96
CA ILE A 31 12.94 35.44 -5.70
C ILE A 31 11.62 34.68 -5.56
N SER A 32 10.48 35.30 -5.86
CA SER A 32 9.18 34.61 -5.79
C SER A 32 9.07 33.45 -6.79
N GLY A 33 9.59 33.62 -7.99
CA GLY A 33 9.64 32.57 -9.00
C GLY A 33 10.45 31.36 -8.54
N ILE A 34 11.64 31.60 -7.98
CA ILE A 34 12.48 30.52 -7.42
C ILE A 34 11.77 29.85 -6.23
N ALA A 35 11.16 30.62 -5.34
CA ALA A 35 10.45 30.09 -4.18
C ALA A 35 9.27 29.19 -4.59
N VAL A 36 8.47 29.62 -5.55
CA VAL A 36 7.35 28.83 -6.10
C VAL A 36 7.87 27.57 -6.78
N GLY A 37 8.92 27.70 -7.61
CA GLY A 37 9.53 26.54 -8.27
C GLY A 37 10.02 25.49 -7.28
N LEU A 38 10.71 25.92 -6.22
CA LEU A 38 11.17 25.03 -5.17
C LEU A 38 9.99 24.38 -4.40
N ALA A 39 8.97 25.16 -4.08
CA ALA A 39 7.79 24.65 -3.40
C ALA A 39 7.09 23.55 -4.22
N VAL A 40 6.92 23.77 -5.53
CA VAL A 40 6.32 22.77 -6.44
C VAL A 40 7.16 21.49 -6.48
N MET A 41 8.49 21.60 -6.53
CA MET A 41 9.36 20.41 -6.51
C MET A 41 9.22 19.63 -5.20
N ILE A 42 9.20 20.28 -4.05
CA ILE A 42 9.02 19.62 -2.75
C ILE A 42 7.66 18.92 -2.68
N VAL A 43 6.60 19.60 -3.07
CA VAL A 43 5.24 19.01 -3.08
C VAL A 43 5.18 17.81 -4.01
N SER A 44 5.74 17.90 -5.21
CA SER A 44 5.74 16.80 -6.19
C SER A 44 6.44 15.56 -5.64
N VAL A 45 7.62 15.73 -5.06
CA VAL A 45 8.36 14.60 -4.44
C VAL A 45 7.58 14.03 -3.26
N SER A 46 7.00 14.87 -2.41
CA SER A 46 6.21 14.43 -1.24
C SER A 46 4.99 13.62 -1.66
N VAL A 47 4.27 14.06 -2.70
CA VAL A 47 3.11 13.32 -3.24
C VAL A 47 3.52 11.95 -3.79
N VAL A 48 4.60 11.89 -4.57
CA VAL A 48 5.09 10.62 -5.14
C VAL A 48 5.49 9.64 -4.04
N LEU A 49 6.25 10.11 -3.03
CA LEU A 49 6.67 9.26 -1.91
C LEU A 49 5.48 8.81 -1.06
N GLY A 50 4.55 9.70 -0.76
CA GLY A 50 3.34 9.38 0.00
C GLY A 50 2.45 8.36 -0.73
N PHE A 51 2.24 8.55 -2.03
CA PHE A 51 1.48 7.60 -2.84
C PHE A 51 2.14 6.23 -2.91
N LYS A 52 3.47 6.19 -3.10
CA LYS A 52 4.24 4.93 -3.12
C LYS A 52 4.05 4.14 -1.81
N HIS A 53 4.13 4.80 -0.65
CA HIS A 53 3.90 4.16 0.65
C HIS A 53 2.47 3.63 0.77
N GLN A 54 1.47 4.46 0.51
CA GLN A 54 0.06 4.05 0.61
C GLN A 54 -0.30 2.87 -0.28
N VAL A 55 0.20 2.87 -1.52
CA VAL A 55 -0.07 1.76 -2.46
C VAL A 55 0.64 0.51 -1.99
N ARG A 56 1.91 0.62 -1.58
CA ARG A 56 2.68 -0.52 -1.09
C ARG A 56 2.00 -1.16 0.12
N ASP A 57 1.62 -0.39 1.12
CA ASP A 57 1.02 -0.89 2.35
C ASP A 57 -0.29 -1.65 2.08
N LYS A 58 -1.11 -1.17 1.15
CA LYS A 58 -2.36 -1.85 0.75
C LYS A 58 -2.12 -3.11 -0.06
N VAL A 59 -1.15 -3.10 -0.96
CA VAL A 59 -0.85 -4.26 -1.81
C VAL A 59 -0.16 -5.36 -1.02
N VAL A 60 0.83 -5.00 -0.19
CA VAL A 60 1.57 -5.96 0.64
C VAL A 60 0.70 -6.48 1.78
N GLY A 61 -0.16 -5.65 2.35
CA GLY A 61 -1.06 -6.04 3.44
C GLY A 61 -2.07 -7.15 3.05
N LEU A 62 -2.55 -7.16 1.82
CA LEU A 62 -3.42 -8.24 1.29
C LEU A 62 -2.64 -9.34 0.56
N GLY A 63 -1.48 -9.00 0.02
CA GLY A 63 -0.61 -9.88 -0.73
C GLY A 63 0.59 -10.35 0.05
N SER A 64 1.61 -10.68 -0.68
CA SER A 64 2.94 -11.03 -0.15
C SER A 64 3.98 -10.34 -1.02
N ASP A 65 5.13 -10.00 -0.47
CA ASP A 65 6.24 -9.46 -1.28
C ASP A 65 6.75 -10.51 -2.28
N ILE A 66 6.73 -11.78 -1.89
CA ILE A 66 7.19 -12.90 -2.72
C ILE A 66 6.16 -14.02 -2.67
N ILE A 67 5.81 -14.55 -3.83
CA ILE A 67 4.91 -15.69 -3.97
C ILE A 67 5.68 -16.85 -4.62
N LEU A 68 5.65 -17.99 -3.96
CA LEU A 68 6.17 -19.23 -4.52
C LEU A 68 5.03 -20.02 -5.16
N SER A 69 5.16 -20.33 -6.44
CA SER A 69 4.22 -21.14 -7.21
C SER A 69 4.93 -22.26 -7.96
N GLY A 70 4.19 -23.30 -8.32
CA GLY A 70 4.75 -24.40 -9.14
C GLY A 70 5.09 -23.95 -10.55
N ILE A 71 6.12 -24.55 -11.13
CA ILE A 71 6.68 -24.21 -12.45
C ILE A 71 5.72 -24.60 -13.60
N GLU A 72 4.80 -25.53 -13.39
CA GLU A 72 3.95 -26.12 -14.45
C GLU A 72 2.77 -25.24 -14.90
N GLY A 73 2.57 -24.07 -14.29
CA GLY A 73 1.46 -23.17 -14.62
C GLY A 73 1.77 -22.25 -15.79
N THR A 74 1.52 -22.68 -17.02
CA THR A 74 1.68 -21.85 -18.24
C THR A 74 0.52 -20.85 -18.42
N GLN A 75 -0.50 -20.89 -17.61
CA GLN A 75 -1.67 -20.00 -17.70
C GLN A 75 -1.68 -19.01 -16.54
N LEU A 76 -1.79 -17.72 -16.88
CA LEU A 76 -1.79 -16.56 -15.96
C LEU A 76 -2.82 -16.63 -14.81
N TYR A 77 -3.81 -17.53 -14.90
CA TYR A 77 -4.90 -17.68 -13.92
C TYR A 77 -4.90 -19.02 -13.17
N GLN A 78 -4.01 -19.96 -13.52
CA GLN A 78 -3.86 -21.23 -12.81
C GLN A 78 -2.42 -21.32 -12.29
N MET A 79 -2.20 -20.80 -11.08
CA MET A 79 -0.97 -21.09 -10.36
C MET A 79 -1.00 -22.57 -9.96
N SER A 80 -0.04 -23.35 -10.45
CA SER A 80 0.10 -24.72 -10.00
C SER A 80 0.40 -24.75 -8.50
N PRO A 81 -0.33 -25.57 -7.74
CA PRO A 81 -0.12 -25.66 -6.31
C PRO A 81 1.27 -26.20 -5.99
N VAL A 82 1.92 -25.63 -5.00
CA VAL A 82 3.17 -26.15 -4.45
C VAL A 82 2.83 -27.09 -3.30
N VAL A 83 3.42 -28.27 -3.31
CA VAL A 83 3.36 -29.15 -2.14
C VAL A 83 4.24 -28.56 -1.03
N CYS A 84 3.61 -27.83 -0.12
CA CYS A 84 4.27 -27.13 0.97
C CYS A 84 4.20 -27.99 2.25
N GLY A 85 5.13 -28.95 2.36
CA GLY A 85 5.34 -29.71 3.60
C GLY A 85 6.12 -28.90 4.64
N ASP A 86 6.16 -29.40 5.87
CA ASP A 86 6.85 -28.75 7.00
C ASP A 86 8.34 -28.54 6.74
N SER A 87 8.98 -29.46 5.98
CA SER A 87 10.40 -29.31 5.61
C SER A 87 10.64 -28.05 4.76
N LEU A 88 9.77 -27.75 3.80
CA LEU A 88 9.89 -26.55 2.97
C LEU A 88 9.65 -25.28 3.81
N MET A 89 8.68 -25.33 4.73
CA MET A 89 8.41 -24.21 5.64
C MET A 89 9.61 -23.89 6.53
N HIS A 90 10.32 -24.91 7.03
CA HIS A 90 11.55 -24.71 7.81
C HIS A 90 12.64 -24.05 6.97
N VAL A 91 12.89 -24.56 5.77
CA VAL A 91 13.91 -24.00 4.88
C VAL A 91 13.62 -22.54 4.54
N LEU A 92 12.35 -22.19 4.31
CA LEU A 92 11.96 -20.81 3.97
C LEU A 92 12.09 -19.86 5.17
N LYS A 93 11.81 -20.32 6.37
CA LYS A 93 11.97 -19.53 7.61
C LYS A 93 13.43 -19.26 7.95
N ASP A 94 14.34 -20.15 7.55
CA ASP A 94 15.78 -20.01 7.76
C ASP A 94 16.47 -19.07 6.77
N VAL A 95 15.76 -18.62 5.73
CA VAL A 95 16.31 -17.66 4.75
C VAL A 95 16.47 -16.28 5.40
N PRO A 96 17.68 -15.70 5.38
CA PRO A 96 17.90 -14.36 5.91
C PRO A 96 17.02 -13.33 5.18
N LEU A 97 16.48 -12.36 5.94
CA LEU A 97 15.56 -11.32 5.47
C LEU A 97 14.10 -11.76 5.24
N VAL A 98 13.75 -13.01 5.46
CA VAL A 98 12.36 -13.47 5.49
C VAL A 98 11.82 -13.26 6.90
N SER A 99 10.81 -12.40 7.05
CA SER A 99 10.19 -12.11 8.36
C SER A 99 9.04 -13.06 8.68
N HIS A 100 8.26 -13.44 7.67
CA HIS A 100 7.11 -14.31 7.85
C HIS A 100 6.86 -15.16 6.61
N VAL A 101 6.47 -16.42 6.82
CA VAL A 101 6.12 -17.37 5.76
C VAL A 101 4.75 -17.94 6.09
N GLN A 102 3.83 -17.85 5.13
CA GLN A 102 2.45 -18.30 5.30
C GLN A 102 1.96 -19.02 4.05
N ARG A 103 1.07 -19.98 4.25
CA ARG A 103 0.40 -20.69 3.17
C ARG A 103 -0.96 -20.06 2.90
N TYR A 104 -1.34 -20.02 1.66
CA TYR A 104 -2.68 -19.67 1.25
C TYR A 104 -3.08 -20.48 0.01
N SER A 105 -4.37 -20.60 -0.22
CA SER A 105 -4.93 -21.19 -1.43
C SER A 105 -5.82 -20.18 -2.14
N THR A 106 -5.87 -20.25 -3.46
CA THR A 106 -6.78 -19.43 -4.26
C THR A 106 -7.69 -20.33 -5.08
N LYS A 107 -8.98 -19.99 -5.12
CA LYS A 107 -9.96 -20.70 -5.93
C LYS A 107 -10.89 -19.69 -6.59
N PRO A 108 -11.06 -19.73 -7.91
CA PRO A 108 -12.09 -18.93 -8.56
C PRO A 108 -13.46 -19.42 -8.11
N GLY A 109 -14.36 -18.51 -7.85
CA GLY A 109 -15.72 -18.79 -7.40
C GLY A 109 -16.69 -17.70 -7.79
N MET A 110 -17.93 -17.88 -7.44
CA MET A 110 -19.00 -16.92 -7.70
C MET A 110 -19.89 -16.85 -6.46
N ILE A 111 -20.14 -15.64 -5.98
CA ILE A 111 -21.22 -15.41 -5.01
C ILE A 111 -22.50 -15.12 -5.79
N MET A 112 -23.56 -15.82 -5.44
CA MET A 112 -24.91 -15.62 -5.97
C MET A 112 -25.86 -15.25 -4.84
N THR A 113 -26.62 -14.20 -5.05
CA THR A 113 -27.79 -13.82 -4.24
C THR A 113 -29.05 -14.01 -5.08
N SER A 114 -30.24 -13.79 -4.51
CA SER A 114 -31.51 -13.89 -5.24
C SER A 114 -31.55 -13.04 -6.51
N ASP A 115 -30.92 -11.87 -6.48
CA ASP A 115 -31.04 -10.84 -7.52
C ASP A 115 -29.75 -10.57 -8.30
N ASN A 116 -28.60 -10.94 -7.75
CA ASN A 116 -27.30 -10.61 -8.31
C ASN A 116 -26.28 -11.73 -8.20
N PHE A 117 -25.26 -11.68 -9.06
CA PHE A 117 -24.11 -12.56 -8.97
C PHE A 117 -22.80 -11.78 -9.17
N GLN A 118 -21.73 -12.23 -8.53
CA GLN A 118 -20.40 -11.64 -8.67
C GLN A 118 -19.33 -12.73 -8.69
N GLY A 119 -18.57 -12.78 -9.80
CA GLY A 119 -17.36 -13.60 -9.88
C GLY A 119 -16.25 -13.02 -8.99
N MET A 120 -15.51 -13.89 -8.32
CA MET A 120 -14.41 -13.51 -7.45
C MET A 120 -13.37 -14.61 -7.35
N VAL A 121 -12.24 -14.28 -6.74
CA VAL A 121 -11.24 -15.25 -6.33
C VAL A 121 -11.31 -15.37 -4.81
N LEU A 122 -11.60 -16.56 -4.34
CA LEU A 122 -11.57 -16.90 -2.92
C LEU A 122 -10.12 -17.14 -2.51
N LYS A 123 -9.69 -16.53 -1.40
CA LYS A 123 -8.40 -16.75 -0.76
C LYS A 123 -8.64 -17.55 0.52
N GLY A 124 -8.24 -18.80 0.52
CA GLY A 124 -8.28 -19.65 1.73
C GLY A 124 -7.01 -19.38 2.55
N ILE A 125 -7.20 -19.09 3.82
CA ILE A 125 -6.14 -18.83 4.80
C ILE A 125 -6.27 -19.78 5.98
N ALA A 126 -5.16 -20.07 6.66
CA ALA A 126 -5.10 -20.91 7.84
C ALA A 126 -4.69 -20.12 9.07
N GLY A 127 -4.62 -20.75 10.24
CA GLY A 127 -4.29 -20.12 11.51
C GLY A 127 -2.89 -19.47 11.58
N GLU A 128 -2.00 -19.84 10.67
CA GLU A 128 -0.66 -19.24 10.53
C GLU A 128 -0.66 -17.92 9.73
N TYR A 129 -1.80 -17.54 9.15
CA TYR A 129 -1.90 -16.33 8.33
C TYR A 129 -1.87 -15.08 9.22
N ASP A 130 -1.05 -14.10 8.84
CA ASP A 130 -1.01 -12.80 9.53
C ASP A 130 -2.28 -12.00 9.22
N VAL A 131 -3.15 -11.92 10.20
CA VAL A 131 -4.45 -11.23 10.11
C VAL A 131 -4.38 -9.77 10.56
N SER A 132 -3.21 -9.26 10.94
CA SER A 132 -3.05 -7.89 11.48
C SER A 132 -3.63 -6.84 10.54
N PHE A 133 -3.31 -6.94 9.25
CA PHE A 133 -3.85 -6.04 8.24
C PHE A 133 -5.38 -6.12 8.13
N LEU A 134 -5.95 -7.32 8.22
CA LEU A 134 -7.40 -7.52 8.18
C LEU A 134 -8.07 -6.93 9.42
N GLN A 135 -7.43 -7.05 10.60
CA GLN A 135 -7.93 -6.46 11.85
C GLN A 135 -7.98 -4.94 11.79
N GLU A 136 -6.93 -4.31 11.28
CA GLU A 136 -6.85 -2.85 11.16
C GLU A 136 -7.89 -2.28 10.16
N HIS A 137 -8.28 -3.06 9.16
CA HIS A 137 -9.20 -2.63 8.10
C HIS A 137 -10.60 -3.22 8.21
N LEU A 138 -10.88 -3.98 9.27
CA LEU A 138 -12.21 -4.53 9.51
C LEU A 138 -13.20 -3.39 9.80
N GLN A 139 -14.27 -3.33 9.01
CA GLN A 139 -15.32 -2.31 9.15
C GLN A 139 -16.46 -2.80 10.03
N GLU A 140 -16.93 -4.02 9.80
CA GLU A 140 -18.06 -4.64 10.48
C GLU A 140 -17.82 -6.15 10.63
N GLY A 141 -18.34 -6.75 11.68
CA GLY A 141 -18.23 -8.19 11.95
C GLY A 141 -16.97 -8.56 12.72
N GLU A 142 -16.57 -9.80 12.58
CA GLU A 142 -15.43 -10.39 13.28
C GLU A 142 -14.53 -11.16 12.31
N ILE A 143 -13.25 -11.27 12.65
CA ILE A 143 -12.33 -12.11 11.87
C ILE A 143 -12.66 -13.58 12.15
N PRO A 144 -12.78 -14.41 11.10
CA PRO A 144 -13.02 -15.83 11.25
C PRO A 144 -12.01 -16.50 12.17
N SER A 145 -12.48 -17.35 13.06
CA SER A 145 -11.61 -18.19 13.88
C SER A 145 -11.16 -19.40 13.07
N PHE A 146 -9.86 -19.67 13.06
CA PHE A 146 -9.29 -20.82 12.36
C PHE A 146 -9.07 -21.95 13.36
N SER A 147 -9.73 -23.07 13.13
CA SER A 147 -9.55 -24.29 13.91
C SER A 147 -9.26 -25.44 12.96
N ASP A 148 -8.24 -26.22 13.28
CA ASP A 148 -7.83 -27.38 12.48
C ASP A 148 -8.86 -28.52 12.48
N SER A 149 -9.81 -28.50 13.40
CA SER A 149 -10.76 -29.61 13.63
C SER A 149 -12.14 -29.39 13.04
N VAL A 150 -12.55 -28.17 12.71
CA VAL A 150 -13.89 -27.86 12.22
C VAL A 150 -13.83 -26.90 11.04
N ALA A 151 -14.42 -27.27 9.91
CA ALA A 151 -14.57 -26.36 8.77
C ALA A 151 -15.51 -25.21 9.15
N SER A 152 -15.02 -23.98 9.00
CA SER A 152 -15.80 -22.77 9.19
C SER A 152 -16.39 -22.32 7.86
N ASN A 153 -17.68 -21.94 7.85
CA ASN A 153 -18.34 -21.31 6.71
C ASN A 153 -18.22 -19.78 6.74
N GLN A 154 -17.39 -19.23 7.62
CA GLN A 154 -17.20 -17.80 7.74
C GLN A 154 -16.29 -17.29 6.63
N ALA A 155 -16.62 -16.12 6.09
CA ALA A 155 -15.85 -15.45 5.06
C ALA A 155 -15.78 -13.96 5.33
N LEU A 156 -14.63 -13.35 5.00
CA LEU A 156 -14.49 -11.91 4.94
C LEU A 156 -14.68 -11.45 3.50
N VAL A 157 -15.53 -10.46 3.33
CA VAL A 157 -15.88 -9.92 2.02
C VAL A 157 -15.52 -8.44 2.00
N SER A 158 -15.03 -7.92 0.88
CA SER A 158 -14.77 -6.49 0.77
C SER A 158 -16.08 -5.70 0.80
N ARG A 159 -16.05 -4.50 1.39
CA ARG A 159 -17.22 -3.62 1.44
C ARG A 159 -17.84 -3.38 0.06
N THR A 160 -17.02 -3.20 -0.96
CA THR A 160 -17.50 -3.00 -2.35
C THR A 160 -18.34 -4.17 -2.86
N ILE A 161 -17.96 -5.41 -2.53
CA ILE A 161 -18.70 -6.60 -2.90
C ILE A 161 -19.96 -6.72 -2.05
N ALA A 162 -19.87 -6.47 -0.74
CA ALA A 162 -21.01 -6.50 0.16
C ALA A 162 -22.09 -5.49 -0.27
N ASP A 163 -21.71 -4.26 -0.55
CA ASP A 163 -22.63 -3.22 -1.03
C ASP A 163 -23.28 -3.60 -2.38
N LYS A 164 -22.49 -4.15 -3.31
CA LYS A 164 -22.98 -4.57 -4.64
C LYS A 164 -23.96 -5.71 -4.58
N LEU A 165 -23.79 -6.62 -3.65
CA LEU A 165 -24.65 -7.81 -3.47
C LEU A 165 -25.66 -7.63 -2.34
N SER A 166 -25.69 -6.45 -1.68
CA SER A 166 -26.55 -6.13 -0.53
C SER A 166 -26.39 -7.12 0.64
N LEU A 167 -25.16 -7.61 0.84
CA LEU A 167 -24.83 -8.54 1.92
C LEU A 167 -24.69 -7.80 3.27
N LYS A 168 -25.08 -8.47 4.34
CA LYS A 168 -24.92 -8.02 5.72
C LYS A 168 -24.10 -9.02 6.51
N VAL A 169 -23.61 -8.58 7.66
CA VAL A 169 -22.92 -9.48 8.58
C VAL A 169 -23.90 -10.54 9.08
N GLY A 170 -23.54 -11.81 8.89
CA GLY A 170 -24.34 -12.97 9.30
C GLY A 170 -25.17 -13.63 8.20
N ASP A 171 -25.11 -13.14 6.96
CA ASP A 171 -25.78 -13.76 5.79
C ASP A 171 -25.07 -15.06 5.37
#